data_0c5d5648576f11a289341584eaf8c3af
#
_entry.id   0c5d5648576f11a289341584eaf8c3af
#
_cell.length_a   1.000
_cell.length_b   1.000
_cell.length_c   1.000
_cell.angle_alpha   90.00
_cell.angle_beta   90.00
_cell.angle_gamma   90.00
#
_symmetry.space_group_name_H-M   'P 1'
#
loop_
_entity.id
_entity.type
_entity.pdbx_description
1 polymer ?
#
loop_
_entity_poly.entity_id
_entity_poly.type
_entity_poly.pdbx_seq_one_letter_code
_entity_poly.pdbx_strand_id
1 'polypeptide(L)'
;MKEKSMGVPELSRAKMITLTLCFFLVFFIASDTLILSTASVSILNDLGGQQHYSLIFSIRGITIAVTCMLCGRLIDRMGRRNMLLFGLLIGLLSNVLGATAPNMLVLVVSRALYGLGYGFINAAVMIMINELFGKKSGYGYLITLIGYGVGNVGVPLLAGWLVENYTWRWGFWLLVASAVVCIALLVSSCPNYTMLQESNSKKLDVKGIIYSVLAISGLVGVLSFGGKSFAWLSLTTLVLVLFTIVMFVLFIRTEKNIDQNIAIFPVSMMRSKVLMGCAIGQFCMSVNSTCLYVYIPYYMQQEMGTTATQAGAATSIISFMTTVFGAILLVAMVKAQRHSVFGLITVVGEAIALVLISIFISPTLSVMAMYVLVLFYGLTQSVESYAFTMTLQAGVSIQEIAIGTAFIQFVRQFTGVAATTMASPILSMSSSFGAGMKNVFIFAAVLTVSGAATFGMLVPIKKKAAVAA
;
A
#
# COMPACT_ATOMS: atom_id res chain seq x y z
N MET A 1 18.39 -4.14 -42.88
CA MET A 1 18.20 -3.13 -41.82
C MET A 1 18.79 -3.68 -40.54
N LYS A 2 19.90 -3.12 -40.06
CA LYS A 2 20.61 -3.60 -38.85
C LYS A 2 19.74 -3.29 -37.63
N GLU A 3 19.40 -4.34 -36.84
CA GLU A 3 18.89 -4.20 -35.50
C GLU A 3 19.86 -3.37 -34.65
N LYS A 4 19.47 -2.13 -34.34
CA LYS A 4 20.16 -1.35 -33.33
C LYS A 4 19.93 -2.06 -32.00
N SER A 5 20.97 -2.69 -31.46
CA SER A 5 21.02 -3.12 -30.05
C SER A 5 20.46 -2.00 -29.18
N MET A 6 19.51 -2.35 -28.32
CA MET A 6 18.98 -1.42 -27.29
C MET A 6 20.12 -1.12 -26.31
N GLY A 7 20.99 -0.19 -26.68
CA GLY A 7 21.98 0.36 -25.77
C GLY A 7 21.28 1.08 -24.63
N VAL A 8 21.64 0.70 -23.40
CA VAL A 8 21.27 1.47 -22.20
C VAL A 8 21.72 2.93 -22.47
N PRO A 9 20.84 3.93 -22.43
CA PRO A 9 21.24 5.30 -22.69
C PRO A 9 22.30 5.71 -21.69
N GLU A 10 23.40 6.33 -22.17
CA GLU A 10 24.40 6.96 -21.28
C GLU A 10 23.67 7.86 -20.28
N LEU A 11 23.56 7.41 -19.05
CA LEU A 11 22.92 8.17 -17.99
C LEU A 11 23.91 9.25 -17.54
N SER A 12 23.53 10.52 -17.65
CA SER A 12 24.29 11.61 -17.06
C SER A 12 24.43 11.36 -15.54
N ARG A 13 25.53 11.80 -14.94
CA ARG A 13 25.81 11.64 -13.50
C ARG A 13 24.61 12.05 -12.62
N ALA A 14 23.89 13.10 -12.98
CA ALA A 14 22.70 13.58 -12.29
C ALA A 14 21.54 12.56 -12.34
N LYS A 15 21.31 11.89 -13.48
CA LYS A 15 20.29 10.85 -13.61
C LYS A 15 20.62 9.62 -12.78
N MET A 16 21.88 9.21 -12.70
CA MET A 16 22.33 8.11 -11.86
C MET A 16 22.04 8.38 -10.39
N ILE A 17 22.41 9.56 -9.88
CA ILE A 17 22.18 9.93 -8.49
C ILE A 17 20.68 10.01 -8.19
N THR A 18 19.87 10.53 -9.12
CA THR A 18 18.40 10.57 -8.93
C THR A 18 17.79 9.17 -8.92
N LEU A 19 18.31 8.23 -9.71
CA LEU A 19 17.88 6.82 -9.66
C LEU A 19 18.24 6.16 -8.33
N THR A 20 19.45 6.42 -7.83
CA THR A 20 19.88 5.96 -6.50
C THR A 20 18.96 6.54 -5.42
N LEU A 21 18.60 7.81 -5.51
CA LEU A 21 17.63 8.45 -4.63
C LEU A 21 16.26 7.75 -4.71
N CYS A 22 15.74 7.49 -5.92
CA CYS A 22 14.46 6.78 -6.08
C CYS A 22 14.50 5.39 -5.46
N PHE A 23 15.60 4.66 -5.62
CA PHE A 23 15.80 3.36 -4.98
C PHE A 23 15.70 3.45 -3.46
N PHE A 24 16.45 4.37 -2.84
CA PHE A 24 16.43 4.54 -1.38
C PHE A 24 15.09 5.07 -0.86
N LEU A 25 14.42 5.95 -1.61
CA LEU A 25 13.07 6.43 -1.24
C LEU A 25 12.06 5.29 -1.20
N VAL A 26 12.10 4.42 -2.20
CA VAL A 26 11.19 3.27 -2.29
C VAL A 26 11.55 2.22 -1.24
N PHE A 27 12.83 1.98 -1.00
CA PHE A 27 13.30 1.14 0.10
C PHE A 27 12.79 1.65 1.47
N PHE A 28 12.92 2.95 1.75
CA PHE A 28 12.40 3.60 2.96
C PHE A 28 10.89 3.40 3.13
N ILE A 29 10.15 3.60 2.04
CA ILE A 29 8.69 3.43 2.00
C ILE A 29 8.28 1.99 2.29
N ALA A 30 8.93 1.01 1.66
CA ALA A 30 8.60 -0.41 1.78
C ALA A 30 8.91 -0.97 3.17
N SER A 31 9.98 -0.49 3.78
CA SER A 31 10.56 -1.06 5.00
C SER A 31 9.70 -0.88 6.25
N ASP A 32 8.98 0.23 6.37
CA ASP A 32 8.29 0.61 7.60
C ASP A 32 7.23 -0.41 8.07
N THR A 33 6.34 -0.83 7.18
CA THR A 33 5.28 -1.78 7.53
C THR A 33 5.84 -3.12 7.95
N LEU A 34 6.91 -3.55 7.29
CA LEU A 34 7.52 -4.86 7.50
C LEU A 34 8.32 -4.90 8.81
N ILE A 35 9.04 -3.82 9.15
CA ILE A 35 9.68 -3.66 10.47
C ILE A 35 8.62 -3.73 11.55
N LEU A 36 7.55 -2.98 11.41
CA LEU A 36 6.49 -2.90 12.40
C LEU A 36 5.79 -4.24 12.61
N SER A 37 5.49 -4.98 11.53
CA SER A 37 4.83 -6.28 11.60
C SER A 37 5.74 -7.34 12.24
N THR A 38 7.02 -7.36 11.91
CA THR A 38 8.00 -8.30 12.46
C THR A 38 8.30 -8.02 13.93
N ALA A 39 8.36 -6.73 14.31
CA ALA A 39 8.63 -6.29 15.68
C ALA A 39 7.38 -6.26 16.58
N SER A 40 6.21 -6.57 16.06
CA SER A 40 4.91 -6.32 16.69
C SER A 40 4.80 -6.94 18.10
N VAL A 41 5.20 -8.18 18.27
CA VAL A 41 5.14 -8.88 19.56
C VAL A 41 6.04 -8.22 20.59
N SER A 42 7.28 -7.89 20.21
CA SER A 42 8.23 -7.21 21.09
C SER A 42 7.75 -5.81 21.50
N ILE A 43 7.13 -5.08 20.57
CA ILE A 43 6.51 -3.77 20.84
C ILE A 43 5.38 -3.91 21.86
N LEU A 44 4.49 -4.89 21.68
CA LEU A 44 3.37 -5.12 22.57
C LEU A 44 3.80 -5.56 23.97
N ASN A 45 4.83 -6.37 24.05
CA ASN A 45 5.40 -6.80 25.34
C ASN A 45 6.05 -5.64 26.10
N ASP A 46 6.70 -4.71 25.39
CA ASP A 46 7.42 -3.58 25.99
C ASP A 46 6.48 -2.41 26.35
N LEU A 47 5.58 -2.03 25.44
CA LEU A 47 4.70 -0.86 25.60
C LEU A 47 3.29 -1.21 26.10
N GLY A 48 2.90 -2.49 26.09
CA GLY A 48 1.54 -2.93 26.36
C GLY A 48 0.55 -2.50 25.28
N GLY A 49 -0.76 -2.46 25.63
CA GLY A 49 -1.78 -1.90 24.76
C GLY A 49 -2.16 -2.77 23.55
N GLN A 50 -2.26 -4.09 23.73
CA GLN A 50 -2.64 -5.05 22.68
C GLN A 50 -3.92 -4.65 21.92
N GLN A 51 -4.86 -3.98 22.60
CA GLN A 51 -6.08 -3.41 22.02
C GLN A 51 -5.80 -2.35 20.94
N HIS A 52 -4.62 -1.72 20.93
CA HIS A 52 -4.23 -0.67 19.99
C HIS A 52 -3.39 -1.21 18.83
N TYR A 53 -3.13 -2.53 18.74
CA TYR A 53 -2.29 -3.13 17.71
C TYR A 53 -2.76 -2.76 16.29
N SER A 54 -4.04 -2.95 16.01
CA SER A 54 -4.60 -2.60 14.68
C SER A 54 -4.55 -1.10 14.38
N LEU A 55 -4.62 -0.25 15.44
CA LEU A 55 -4.61 1.19 15.29
C LEU A 55 -3.26 1.71 14.75
N ILE A 56 -2.15 1.06 15.12
CA ILE A 56 -0.81 1.44 14.63
C ILE A 56 -0.74 1.39 13.09
N PHE A 57 -1.36 0.39 12.47
CA PHE A 57 -1.43 0.25 11.01
C PHE A 57 -2.51 1.14 10.40
N SER A 58 -3.68 1.21 11.04
CA SER A 58 -4.84 1.94 10.53
C SER A 58 -4.59 3.45 10.44
N ILE A 59 -4.03 4.05 11.50
CA ILE A 59 -3.79 5.51 11.55
C ILE A 59 -2.80 5.95 10.46
N ARG A 60 -1.78 5.12 10.20
CA ARG A 60 -0.84 5.34 9.11
C ARG A 60 -1.56 5.35 7.76
N GLY A 61 -2.45 4.40 7.51
CA GLY A 61 -3.19 4.31 6.25
C GLY A 61 -4.12 5.52 6.03
N ILE A 62 -4.79 6.01 7.09
CA ILE A 62 -5.62 7.22 7.03
C ILE A 62 -4.78 8.40 6.57
N THR A 63 -3.67 8.64 7.25
CA THR A 63 -2.83 9.81 6.97
C THR A 63 -2.17 9.74 5.59
N ILE A 64 -1.83 8.55 5.09
CA ILE A 64 -1.39 8.34 3.69
C ILE A 64 -2.51 8.75 2.72
N ALA A 65 -3.73 8.26 2.91
CA ALA A 65 -4.84 8.53 2.01
C ALA A 65 -5.13 10.04 1.92
N VAL A 66 -5.14 10.71 3.06
CA VAL A 66 -5.27 12.17 3.17
C VAL A 66 -4.18 12.88 2.38
N THR A 67 -2.93 12.50 2.60
CA THR A 67 -1.78 13.19 2.01
C THR A 67 -1.66 12.93 0.52
N CYS A 68 -1.98 11.73 0.04
CA CYS A 68 -1.98 11.42 -1.38
C CYS A 68 -2.95 12.31 -2.17
N MET A 69 -4.12 12.65 -1.59
CA MET A 69 -5.07 13.57 -2.22
C MET A 69 -4.53 15.00 -2.32
N LEU A 70 -3.80 15.45 -1.27
CA LEU A 70 -3.23 16.80 -1.22
C LEU A 70 -2.00 16.93 -2.13
N CYS A 71 -1.25 15.85 -2.30
CA CYS A 71 0.10 15.85 -2.87
C CYS A 71 0.12 16.38 -4.31
N GLY A 72 -0.79 15.94 -5.18
CA GLY A 72 -0.78 16.29 -6.60
C GLY A 72 -0.76 17.80 -6.83
N ARG A 73 -1.46 18.55 -6.01
CA ARG A 73 -1.55 20.02 -6.14
C ARG A 73 -0.50 20.80 -5.37
N LEU A 74 -0.05 20.24 -4.25
CA LEU A 74 1.04 20.84 -3.49
C LEU A 74 2.36 20.71 -4.24
N ILE A 75 2.58 19.63 -4.97
CA ILE A 75 3.76 19.46 -5.84
C ILE A 75 3.85 20.56 -6.89
N ASP A 76 2.73 20.92 -7.52
CA ASP A 76 2.69 21.99 -8.54
C ASP A 76 3.09 23.35 -7.96
N ARG A 77 2.83 23.60 -6.67
CA ARG A 77 3.14 24.88 -5.99
C ARG A 77 4.53 24.90 -5.36
N MET A 78 4.89 23.86 -4.63
CA MET A 78 6.14 23.82 -3.84
C MET A 78 7.33 23.29 -4.65
N GLY A 79 7.05 22.66 -5.80
CA GLY A 79 8.07 21.92 -6.54
C GLY A 79 8.38 20.56 -5.90
N ARG A 80 8.90 19.63 -6.69
CA ARG A 80 9.09 18.22 -6.31
C ARG A 80 10.14 18.03 -5.24
N ARG A 81 11.26 18.75 -5.38
CA ARG A 81 12.36 18.67 -4.41
C ARG A 81 11.92 19.08 -3.03
N ASN A 82 11.22 20.22 -2.92
CA ASN A 82 10.76 20.73 -1.64
C ASN A 82 9.69 19.81 -1.04
N MET A 83 8.82 19.23 -1.88
CA MET A 83 7.82 18.27 -1.42
C MET A 83 8.45 16.99 -0.91
N LEU A 84 9.45 16.42 -1.62
CA LEU A 84 10.21 15.26 -1.15
C LEU A 84 10.96 15.56 0.14
N LEU A 85 11.59 16.74 0.24
CA LEU A 85 12.30 17.15 1.44
C LEU A 85 11.34 17.27 2.63
N PHE A 86 10.19 17.90 2.43
CA PHE A 86 9.16 18.04 3.45
C PHE A 86 8.64 16.66 3.92
N GLY A 87 8.33 15.76 2.98
CA GLY A 87 7.92 14.39 3.29
C GLY A 87 8.98 13.60 4.05
N LEU A 88 10.26 13.71 3.64
CA LEU A 88 11.38 13.05 4.33
C LEU A 88 11.63 13.60 5.73
N LEU A 89 11.52 14.91 5.93
CA LEU A 89 11.67 15.53 7.26
C LEU A 89 10.56 15.08 8.23
N ILE A 90 9.31 15.02 7.75
CA ILE A 90 8.20 14.46 8.55
C ILE A 90 8.46 12.99 8.85
N GLY A 91 8.89 12.20 7.86
CA GLY A 91 9.21 10.79 8.02
C GLY A 91 10.39 10.57 9.00
N LEU A 92 11.42 11.41 8.94
CA LEU A 92 12.55 11.39 9.88
C LEU A 92 12.06 11.65 11.30
N LEU A 93 11.32 12.74 11.52
CA LEU A 93 10.74 13.09 12.82
C LEU A 93 9.88 11.96 13.38
N SER A 94 9.03 11.40 12.53
CA SER A 94 8.18 10.26 12.87
C SER A 94 8.99 9.07 13.37
N ASN A 95 10.05 8.69 12.65
CA ASN A 95 10.85 7.52 13.02
C ASN A 95 11.69 7.77 14.27
N VAL A 96 12.17 8.98 14.51
CA VAL A 96 12.79 9.37 15.79
C VAL A 96 11.79 9.24 16.92
N LEU A 97 10.57 9.77 16.78
CA LEU A 97 9.50 9.61 17.77
C LEU A 97 9.14 8.14 18.00
N GLY A 98 9.12 7.31 16.95
CA GLY A 98 8.87 5.87 17.04
C GLY A 98 9.99 5.15 17.80
N ALA A 99 11.26 5.45 17.51
CA ALA A 99 12.43 4.87 18.18
C ALA A 99 12.51 5.21 19.67
N THR A 100 12.06 6.40 20.04
CA THR A 100 12.11 6.91 21.42
C THR A 100 10.77 6.80 22.15
N ALA A 101 9.77 6.12 21.57
CA ALA A 101 8.43 6.04 22.14
C ALA A 101 8.42 5.40 23.54
N PRO A 102 7.96 6.12 24.57
CA PRO A 102 7.86 5.62 25.94
C PRO A 102 6.56 4.84 26.20
N ASN A 103 5.57 5.00 25.34
CA ASN A 103 4.27 4.35 25.43
C ASN A 103 3.61 4.18 24.06
N MET A 104 2.54 3.39 24.00
CA MET A 104 1.81 3.07 22.79
C MET A 104 1.20 4.31 22.12
N LEU A 105 0.76 5.31 22.87
CA LEU A 105 0.15 6.52 22.31
C LEU A 105 1.16 7.32 21.46
N VAL A 106 2.40 7.51 21.97
CA VAL A 106 3.47 8.19 21.22
C VAL A 106 3.83 7.41 19.97
N LEU A 107 3.83 6.07 20.02
CA LEU A 107 4.04 5.24 18.85
C LEU A 107 2.92 5.44 17.82
N VAL A 108 1.66 5.48 18.23
CA VAL A 108 0.50 5.76 17.33
C VAL A 108 0.63 7.13 16.68
N VAL A 109 0.99 8.17 17.44
CA VAL A 109 1.23 9.52 16.89
C VAL A 109 2.38 9.49 15.87
N SER A 110 3.47 8.77 16.17
CA SER A 110 4.57 8.63 15.23
C SER A 110 4.10 7.99 13.92
N ARG A 111 3.22 6.97 13.98
CA ARG A 111 2.67 6.31 12.78
C ARG A 111 1.77 7.24 11.95
N ALA A 112 1.00 8.09 12.62
CA ALA A 112 0.22 9.13 11.93
C ALA A 112 1.14 10.11 11.16
N LEU A 113 2.19 10.59 11.79
CA LEU A 113 3.19 11.46 11.14
C LEU A 113 3.90 10.75 9.99
N TYR A 114 4.27 9.45 10.17
CA TYR A 114 4.88 8.68 9.09
C TYR A 114 4.00 8.61 7.85
N GLY A 115 2.71 8.34 8.03
CA GLY A 115 1.76 8.28 6.92
C GLY A 115 1.65 9.61 6.17
N LEU A 116 1.71 10.76 6.86
CA LEU A 116 1.77 12.07 6.21
C LEU A 116 3.02 12.21 5.33
N GLY A 117 4.20 11.90 5.86
CA GLY A 117 5.46 11.95 5.12
C GLY A 117 5.47 10.99 3.92
N TYR A 118 5.02 9.75 4.13
CA TYR A 118 4.91 8.74 3.10
C TYR A 118 4.09 9.18 1.89
N GLY A 119 2.90 9.76 2.11
CA GLY A 119 2.02 10.17 1.02
C GLY A 119 2.69 11.23 0.12
N PHE A 120 3.41 12.18 0.70
CA PHE A 120 4.18 13.16 -0.06
C PHE A 120 5.31 12.52 -0.86
N ILE A 121 6.08 11.62 -0.26
CA ILE A 121 7.21 10.97 -0.92
C ILE A 121 6.73 10.10 -2.08
N ASN A 122 5.72 9.25 -1.85
CA ASN A 122 5.26 8.27 -2.84
C ASN A 122 4.77 8.94 -4.14
N ALA A 123 3.94 9.98 -4.01
CA ALA A 123 3.44 10.70 -5.18
C ALA A 123 4.57 11.47 -5.91
N ALA A 124 5.45 12.13 -5.16
CA ALA A 124 6.54 12.91 -5.74
C ALA A 124 7.56 12.04 -6.48
N VAL A 125 7.87 10.83 -5.98
CA VAL A 125 8.76 9.86 -6.65
C VAL A 125 8.20 9.45 -8.01
N MET A 126 6.91 9.12 -8.09
CA MET A 126 6.29 8.69 -9.35
C MET A 126 6.31 9.80 -10.41
N ILE A 127 6.05 11.04 -10.01
CA ILE A 127 6.11 12.19 -10.91
C ILE A 127 7.57 12.41 -11.38
N MET A 128 8.53 12.35 -10.46
CA MET A 128 9.93 12.57 -10.77
C MET A 128 10.48 11.53 -11.77
N ILE A 129 10.09 10.25 -11.63
CA ILE A 129 10.47 9.19 -12.58
C ILE A 129 9.93 9.49 -13.97
N ASN A 130 8.66 9.85 -14.07
CA ASN A 130 8.02 10.15 -15.36
C ASN A 130 8.72 11.31 -16.08
N GLU A 131 9.18 12.32 -15.37
CA GLU A 131 9.85 13.45 -15.95
C GLU A 131 11.29 13.21 -16.35
N LEU A 132 12.03 12.47 -15.51
CA LEU A 132 13.42 12.12 -15.81
C LEU A 132 13.55 11.23 -17.04
N PHE A 133 12.60 10.33 -17.24
CA PHE A 133 12.66 9.31 -18.28
C PHE A 133 11.70 9.56 -19.43
N GLY A 134 10.65 10.38 -19.29
CA GLY A 134 9.65 10.65 -20.31
C GLY A 134 9.11 9.37 -20.94
N LYS A 135 9.20 9.23 -22.26
CA LYS A 135 8.76 8.02 -22.98
C LYS A 135 9.49 6.72 -22.55
N LYS A 136 10.61 6.82 -21.83
CA LYS A 136 11.39 5.69 -21.31
C LYS A 136 11.19 5.46 -19.81
N SER A 137 10.10 5.96 -19.24
CA SER A 137 9.77 5.83 -17.80
C SER A 137 9.79 4.38 -17.27
N GLY A 138 9.59 3.39 -18.15
CA GLY A 138 9.72 1.98 -17.81
C GLY A 138 11.04 1.58 -17.15
N TYR A 139 12.16 2.21 -17.53
CA TYR A 139 13.44 1.96 -16.84
C TYR A 139 13.48 2.53 -15.42
N GLY A 140 12.87 3.69 -15.20
CA GLY A 140 12.73 4.26 -13.87
C GLY A 140 11.86 3.38 -12.96
N TYR A 141 10.77 2.85 -13.48
CA TYR A 141 9.91 1.91 -12.75
C TYR A 141 10.61 0.59 -12.41
N LEU A 142 11.49 0.08 -13.27
CA LEU A 142 12.30 -1.11 -12.95
C LEU A 142 13.19 -0.88 -11.72
N ILE A 143 13.78 0.29 -11.57
CA ILE A 143 14.62 0.62 -10.41
C ILE A 143 13.79 0.72 -9.14
N THR A 144 12.60 1.30 -9.22
CA THR A 144 11.67 1.30 -8.08
C THR A 144 11.20 -0.11 -7.72
N LEU A 145 10.96 -0.96 -8.70
CA LEU A 145 10.61 -2.36 -8.46
C LEU A 145 11.73 -3.11 -7.73
N ILE A 146 12.99 -2.90 -8.15
CA ILE A 146 14.15 -3.48 -7.46
C ILE A 146 14.25 -2.92 -6.03
N GLY A 147 14.06 -1.61 -5.84
CA GLY A 147 14.06 -0.98 -4.52
C GLY A 147 12.98 -1.57 -3.58
N TYR A 148 11.76 -1.75 -4.08
CA TYR A 148 10.69 -2.44 -3.35
C TYR A 148 11.07 -3.90 -3.05
N GLY A 149 11.63 -4.61 -4.03
CA GLY A 149 12.05 -5.99 -3.88
C GLY A 149 13.09 -6.17 -2.79
N VAL A 150 14.15 -5.36 -2.82
CA VAL A 150 15.21 -5.38 -1.80
C VAL A 150 14.67 -5.01 -0.42
N GLY A 151 13.83 -3.97 -0.34
CA GLY A 151 13.17 -3.58 0.91
C GLY A 151 12.28 -4.69 1.47
N ASN A 152 11.38 -5.20 0.66
CA ASN A 152 10.39 -6.19 1.09
C ASN A 152 11.01 -7.57 1.41
N VAL A 153 12.12 -7.94 0.80
CA VAL A 153 12.81 -9.20 1.08
C VAL A 153 13.81 -9.06 2.23
N GLY A 154 14.64 -8.02 2.19
CA GLY A 154 15.76 -7.89 3.14
C GLY A 154 15.33 -7.36 4.51
N VAL A 155 14.39 -6.43 4.52
CA VAL A 155 14.04 -5.70 5.76
C VAL A 155 13.37 -6.57 6.82
N PRO A 156 12.44 -7.49 6.52
CA PRO A 156 11.85 -8.34 7.56
C PRO A 156 12.88 -9.25 8.25
N LEU A 157 13.84 -9.77 7.47
CA LEU A 157 14.95 -10.57 8.02
C LEU A 157 15.84 -9.73 8.92
N LEU A 158 16.24 -8.54 8.44
CA LEU A 158 17.05 -7.62 9.24
C LEU A 158 16.32 -7.13 10.48
N ALA A 159 15.03 -6.81 10.36
CA ALA A 159 14.22 -6.38 11.49
C ALA A 159 14.08 -7.51 12.54
N GLY A 160 13.85 -8.75 12.08
CA GLY A 160 13.80 -9.91 12.99
C GLY A 160 15.10 -10.08 13.74
N TRP A 161 16.25 -10.05 13.05
CA TRP A 161 17.56 -10.15 13.66
C TRP A 161 17.85 -9.01 14.67
N LEU A 162 17.46 -7.77 14.32
CA LEU A 162 17.60 -6.62 15.21
C LEU A 162 16.74 -6.76 16.48
N VAL A 163 15.52 -7.28 16.35
CA VAL A 163 14.61 -7.52 17.47
C VAL A 163 15.16 -8.60 18.41
N GLU A 164 15.75 -9.66 17.88
CA GLU A 164 16.30 -10.76 18.67
C GLU A 164 17.60 -10.41 19.38
N ASN A 165 18.50 -9.67 18.73
CA ASN A 165 19.83 -9.38 19.27
C ASN A 165 19.93 -8.04 20.02
N TYR A 166 18.98 -7.13 19.80
CA TYR A 166 18.95 -5.80 20.40
C TYR A 166 17.55 -5.46 20.92
N THR A 167 16.89 -4.47 20.30
CA THR A 167 15.52 -4.07 20.62
C THR A 167 14.77 -3.72 19.33
N TRP A 168 13.44 -3.75 19.39
CA TRP A 168 12.57 -3.33 18.27
C TRP A 168 12.83 -1.87 17.83
N ARG A 169 13.35 -1.02 18.73
CA ARG A 169 13.68 0.39 18.47
C ARG A 169 14.73 0.56 17.38
N TRP A 170 15.64 -0.40 17.23
CA TRP A 170 16.67 -0.37 16.19
C TRP A 170 16.09 -0.45 14.77
N GLY A 171 14.93 -1.07 14.58
CA GLY A 171 14.21 -1.03 13.32
C GLY A 171 13.85 0.41 12.90
N PHE A 172 13.42 1.24 13.85
CA PHE A 172 13.14 2.66 13.59
C PHE A 172 14.40 3.47 13.34
N TRP A 173 15.50 3.19 14.07
CA TRP A 173 16.80 3.83 13.80
C TRP A 173 17.34 3.50 12.42
N LEU A 174 17.11 2.31 11.90
CA LEU A 174 17.42 1.96 10.51
C LEU A 174 16.65 2.86 9.52
N LEU A 175 15.38 3.14 9.77
CA LEU A 175 14.58 4.06 8.96
C LEU A 175 15.06 5.51 9.09
N VAL A 176 15.50 5.93 10.26
CA VAL A 176 16.14 7.24 10.47
C VAL A 176 17.40 7.35 9.61
N ALA A 177 18.28 6.36 9.65
CA ALA A 177 19.50 6.34 8.83
C ALA A 177 19.18 6.40 7.33
N SER A 178 18.22 5.61 6.86
CA SER A 178 17.79 5.63 5.46
C SER A 178 17.20 6.98 5.04
N ALA A 179 16.40 7.62 5.90
CA ALA A 179 15.87 8.97 5.65
C ALA A 179 16.99 10.02 5.53
N VAL A 180 18.00 9.96 6.40
CA VAL A 180 19.18 10.86 6.34
C VAL A 180 19.93 10.68 5.01
N VAL A 181 20.15 9.43 4.58
CA VAL A 181 20.77 9.13 3.28
C VAL A 181 19.93 9.71 2.13
N CYS A 182 18.60 9.52 2.16
CA CYS A 182 17.70 10.10 1.15
C CYS A 182 17.78 11.62 1.11
N ILE A 183 17.80 12.29 2.27
CA ILE A 183 17.92 13.75 2.37
C ILE A 183 19.25 14.21 1.79
N ALA A 184 20.35 13.56 2.14
CA ALA A 184 21.68 13.89 1.64
C ALA A 184 21.75 13.74 0.10
N LEU A 185 21.23 12.65 -0.44
CA LEU A 185 21.14 12.43 -1.88
C LEU A 185 20.24 13.46 -2.58
N LEU A 186 19.09 13.80 -1.97
CA LEU A 186 18.16 14.78 -2.51
C LEU A 186 18.78 16.19 -2.57
N VAL A 187 19.47 16.60 -1.52
CA VAL A 187 20.10 17.91 -1.43
C VAL A 187 21.28 18.03 -2.42
N SER A 188 22.06 16.96 -2.58
CA SER A 188 23.26 16.95 -3.43
C SER A 188 22.97 16.85 -4.92
N SER A 189 21.84 16.26 -5.33
CA SER A 189 21.64 15.83 -6.71
C SER A 189 20.41 16.34 -7.42
N CYS A 190 19.41 16.85 -6.68
CA CYS A 190 18.17 17.29 -7.28
C CYS A 190 18.15 18.82 -7.42
N PRO A 191 18.36 19.38 -8.62
CA PRO A 191 18.18 20.80 -8.84
C PRO A 191 16.71 21.17 -8.62
N ASN A 192 16.47 22.36 -8.11
CA ASN A 192 15.12 22.85 -7.81
C ASN A 192 14.46 23.26 -9.14
N TYR A 193 13.97 22.29 -9.91
CA TYR A 193 13.12 22.59 -11.05
C TYR A 193 11.72 22.93 -10.54
N THR A 194 11.47 24.19 -10.27
CA THR A 194 10.13 24.75 -10.41
C THR A 194 9.88 24.80 -11.91
N MET A 195 9.18 23.81 -12.44
CA MET A 195 8.50 24.04 -13.71
C MET A 195 7.44 25.10 -13.43
N LEU A 196 7.79 26.34 -13.65
CA LEU A 196 6.85 27.41 -13.99
C LEU A 196 6.29 27.06 -15.39
N GLN A 197 5.63 25.92 -15.50
CA GLN A 197 4.60 25.81 -16.48
C GLN A 197 3.53 26.77 -15.96
N GLU A 198 3.17 27.77 -16.76
CA GLU A 198 1.98 28.58 -16.61
C GLU A 198 0.75 27.67 -16.49
N SER A 199 0.68 26.96 -15.39
CA SER A 199 -0.52 26.31 -14.95
C SER A 199 -1.36 27.46 -14.43
N ASN A 200 -2.24 27.98 -15.31
CA ASN A 200 -3.44 28.69 -14.90
C ASN A 200 -3.82 28.12 -13.55
N SER A 201 -3.76 28.95 -12.51
CA SER A 201 -3.92 28.56 -11.10
C SER A 201 -5.27 27.83 -10.94
N LYS A 202 -5.26 26.54 -11.23
CA LYS A 202 -6.45 25.69 -11.05
C LYS A 202 -6.75 25.74 -9.56
N LYS A 203 -7.87 26.37 -9.24
CA LYS A 203 -8.34 26.51 -7.86
C LYS A 203 -8.36 25.14 -7.22
N LEU A 204 -7.78 25.03 -6.02
CA LEU A 204 -7.78 23.78 -5.25
C LEU A 204 -9.23 23.51 -4.81
N ASP A 205 -9.72 22.31 -5.02
CA ASP A 205 -10.98 21.90 -4.39
C ASP A 205 -10.77 21.60 -2.90
N VAL A 206 -10.56 22.67 -2.13
CA VAL A 206 -10.32 22.58 -0.69
C VAL A 206 -11.52 21.93 0.01
N LYS A 207 -12.74 22.19 -0.47
CA LYS A 207 -13.96 21.63 0.13
C LYS A 207 -14.04 20.11 -0.09
N GLY A 208 -13.82 19.64 -1.32
CA GLY A 208 -13.80 18.22 -1.64
C GLY A 208 -12.69 17.48 -0.87
N ILE A 209 -11.49 18.09 -0.75
CA ILE A 209 -10.41 17.56 0.09
C ILE A 209 -10.86 17.40 1.55
N ILE A 210 -11.38 18.45 2.17
CA ILE A 210 -11.81 18.42 3.57
C ILE A 210 -12.90 17.37 3.78
N TYR A 211 -13.91 17.32 2.93
CA TYR A 211 -15.00 16.36 3.06
C TYR A 211 -14.53 14.92 2.86
N SER A 212 -13.66 14.65 1.90
CA SER A 212 -13.10 13.30 1.69
C SER A 212 -12.24 12.85 2.87
N VAL A 213 -11.40 13.73 3.40
CA VAL A 213 -10.58 13.48 4.60
C VAL A 213 -11.46 13.15 5.80
N LEU A 214 -12.48 13.98 6.08
CA LEU A 214 -13.39 13.77 7.19
C LEU A 214 -14.23 12.51 7.02
N ALA A 215 -14.68 12.20 5.80
CA ALA A 215 -15.42 10.97 5.50
C ALA A 215 -14.56 9.72 5.74
N ILE A 216 -13.32 9.72 5.23
CA ILE A 216 -12.39 8.59 5.42
C ILE A 216 -12.01 8.44 6.89
N SER A 217 -11.66 9.54 7.56
CA SER A 217 -11.31 9.52 8.98
C SER A 217 -12.48 9.06 9.86
N GLY A 218 -13.70 9.49 9.55
CA GLY A 218 -14.91 9.04 10.23
C GLY A 218 -15.16 7.55 10.03
N LEU A 219 -15.09 7.06 8.79
CA LEU A 219 -15.26 5.63 8.48
C LEU A 219 -14.25 4.77 9.23
N VAL A 220 -12.97 5.16 9.18
CA VAL A 220 -11.91 4.41 9.87
C VAL A 220 -12.07 4.54 11.39
N GLY A 221 -12.48 5.70 11.89
CA GLY A 221 -12.78 5.89 13.31
C GLY A 221 -13.87 4.92 13.79
N VAL A 222 -14.98 4.82 13.07
CA VAL A 222 -16.06 3.85 13.36
C VAL A 222 -15.51 2.41 13.37
N LEU A 223 -14.79 2.02 12.33
CA LEU A 223 -14.28 0.66 12.20
C LEU A 223 -13.20 0.31 13.24
N SER A 224 -12.31 1.26 13.58
CA SER A 224 -11.18 1.00 14.48
C SER A 224 -11.58 0.99 15.97
N PHE A 225 -12.53 1.82 16.34
CA PHE A 225 -12.95 2.00 17.73
C PHE A 225 -14.28 1.33 18.08
N GLY A 226 -15.13 1.04 17.07
CA GLY A 226 -16.40 0.33 17.25
C GLY A 226 -16.19 -1.07 17.82
N GLY A 227 -16.97 -1.43 18.81
CA GLY A 227 -16.87 -2.70 19.53
C GLY A 227 -15.72 -2.80 20.54
N LYS A 228 -14.82 -1.81 20.59
CA LYS A 228 -13.68 -1.76 21.52
C LYS A 228 -13.80 -0.62 22.51
N SER A 229 -13.75 0.62 22.03
CA SER A 229 -13.84 1.82 22.86
C SER A 229 -15.28 2.25 23.08
N PHE A 230 -16.17 1.90 22.18
CA PHE A 230 -17.62 2.12 22.30
C PHE A 230 -18.40 0.98 21.62
N ALA A 231 -19.54 0.61 22.21
CA ALA A 231 -20.37 -0.46 21.68
C ALA A 231 -20.90 -0.12 20.26
N TRP A 232 -21.07 -1.13 19.42
CA TRP A 232 -21.57 -0.94 18.04
C TRP A 232 -22.94 -0.24 17.98
N LEU A 233 -23.79 -0.48 18.96
CA LEU A 233 -25.13 0.13 19.09
C LEU A 233 -25.15 1.32 20.06
N SER A 234 -24.02 1.98 20.29
CA SER A 234 -23.95 3.18 21.14
C SER A 234 -24.33 4.43 20.36
N LEU A 235 -24.79 5.46 21.09
CA LEU A 235 -25.05 6.79 20.52
C LEU A 235 -23.79 7.37 19.84
N THR A 236 -22.63 7.13 20.41
CA THR A 236 -21.34 7.56 19.84
C THR A 236 -21.10 6.94 18.46
N THR A 237 -21.33 5.64 18.30
CA THR A 237 -21.22 4.96 17.01
C THR A 237 -22.22 5.52 16.00
N LEU A 238 -23.46 5.72 16.41
CA LEU A 238 -24.50 6.28 15.55
C LEU A 238 -24.14 7.68 15.05
N VAL A 239 -23.67 8.55 15.94
CA VAL A 239 -23.23 9.91 15.60
C VAL A 239 -22.04 9.88 14.62
N LEU A 240 -21.04 9.04 14.87
CA LEU A 240 -19.88 8.91 13.99
C LEU A 240 -20.25 8.34 12.61
N VAL A 241 -21.15 7.37 12.54
CA VAL A 241 -21.64 6.82 11.26
C VAL A 241 -22.42 7.89 10.51
N LEU A 242 -23.32 8.61 11.18
CA LEU A 242 -24.09 9.69 10.57
C LEU A 242 -23.18 10.80 10.07
N PHE A 243 -22.22 11.22 10.89
CA PHE A 243 -21.18 12.18 10.49
C PHE A 243 -20.43 11.73 9.23
N THR A 244 -19.99 10.47 9.20
CA THR A 244 -19.29 9.86 8.05
C THR A 244 -20.15 9.91 6.78
N ILE A 245 -21.43 9.51 6.89
CA ILE A 245 -22.37 9.55 5.77
C ILE A 245 -22.59 10.99 5.28
N VAL A 246 -22.77 11.93 6.18
CA VAL A 246 -22.95 13.36 5.84
C VAL A 246 -21.70 13.88 5.10
N MET A 247 -20.50 13.62 5.61
CA MET A 247 -19.26 14.04 4.95
C MET A 247 -19.08 13.40 3.57
N PHE A 248 -19.46 12.14 3.40
CA PHE A 248 -19.41 11.44 2.12
C PHE A 248 -20.43 12.02 1.11
N VAL A 249 -21.64 12.32 1.57
CA VAL A 249 -22.66 12.99 0.73
C VAL A 249 -22.22 14.37 0.31
N LEU A 250 -21.63 15.15 1.22
CA LEU A 250 -21.09 16.49 0.92
C LEU A 250 -19.94 16.40 -0.07
N PHE A 251 -19.05 15.42 0.07
CA PHE A 251 -18.00 15.13 -0.89
C PHE A 251 -18.57 14.87 -2.29
N ILE A 252 -19.50 13.91 -2.42
CA ILE A 252 -20.13 13.57 -3.72
C ILE A 252 -20.85 14.79 -4.32
N ARG A 253 -21.55 15.59 -3.51
CA ARG A 253 -22.22 16.82 -3.98
C ARG A 253 -21.22 17.85 -4.50
N THR A 254 -20.11 18.04 -3.78
CA THR A 254 -19.04 18.96 -4.20
C THR A 254 -18.43 18.51 -5.53
N GLU A 255 -18.06 17.24 -5.63
CA GLU A 255 -17.47 16.65 -6.85
C GLU A 255 -18.41 16.71 -8.08
N LYS A 256 -19.74 16.61 -7.87
CA LYS A 256 -20.72 16.76 -8.96
C LYS A 256 -20.87 18.19 -9.48
N ASN A 257 -20.64 19.19 -8.60
CA ASN A 257 -20.88 20.58 -8.91
C ASN A 257 -19.63 21.35 -9.33
N ILE A 258 -18.45 20.70 -9.26
CA ILE A 258 -17.17 21.30 -9.62
C ILE A 258 -16.81 20.94 -11.07
N ASP A 259 -16.02 21.81 -11.71
CA ASP A 259 -15.50 21.53 -13.05
C ASP A 259 -14.69 20.22 -13.02
N GLN A 260 -14.94 19.31 -13.97
CA GLN A 260 -14.29 18.01 -14.08
C GLN A 260 -12.76 18.10 -14.13
N ASN A 261 -12.22 19.22 -14.64
CA ASN A 261 -10.78 19.48 -14.65
C ASN A 261 -10.21 19.83 -13.26
N ILE A 262 -11.07 20.13 -12.28
CA ILE A 262 -10.71 20.51 -10.92
C ILE A 262 -11.09 19.41 -9.93
N ALA A 263 -12.06 18.59 -10.28
CA ALA A 263 -12.57 17.48 -9.46
C ALA A 263 -11.43 16.54 -9.02
N ILE A 264 -11.44 16.17 -7.74
CA ILE A 264 -10.49 15.18 -7.20
C ILE A 264 -10.82 13.82 -7.78
N PHE A 265 -12.11 13.51 -7.88
CA PHE A 265 -12.62 12.28 -8.43
C PHE A 265 -13.90 12.51 -9.25
N PRO A 266 -13.85 12.47 -10.60
CA PRO A 266 -15.03 12.65 -11.43
C PRO A 266 -16.05 11.53 -11.17
N VAL A 267 -17.17 11.89 -10.58
CA VAL A 267 -18.25 10.94 -10.24
C VAL A 267 -18.79 10.20 -11.50
N SER A 268 -18.63 10.80 -12.68
CA SER A 268 -18.96 10.18 -13.96
C SER A 268 -18.21 8.87 -14.21
N MET A 269 -16.98 8.76 -13.76
CA MET A 269 -16.15 7.55 -13.89
C MET A 269 -16.66 6.37 -13.05
N MET A 270 -17.38 6.62 -11.94
CA MET A 270 -18.00 5.55 -11.14
C MET A 270 -19.03 4.73 -11.92
N ARG A 271 -19.53 5.23 -13.04
CA ARG A 271 -20.43 4.49 -13.95
C ARG A 271 -19.69 3.50 -14.85
N SER A 272 -18.37 3.62 -14.96
CA SER A 272 -17.56 2.68 -15.75
C SER A 272 -17.50 1.32 -15.06
N LYS A 273 -18.08 0.29 -15.72
CA LYS A 273 -18.05 -1.10 -15.22
C LYS A 273 -16.62 -1.61 -15.07
N VAL A 274 -15.72 -1.22 -15.98
CA VAL A 274 -14.30 -1.63 -15.93
C VAL A 274 -13.60 -1.02 -14.72
N LEU A 275 -13.80 0.29 -14.48
CA LEU A 275 -13.21 0.95 -13.31
C LEU A 275 -13.71 0.31 -12.00
N MET A 276 -15.02 0.13 -11.88
CA MET A 276 -15.62 -0.45 -10.66
C MET A 276 -15.19 -1.91 -10.46
N GLY A 277 -15.13 -2.71 -11.52
CA GLY A 277 -14.64 -4.09 -11.45
C GLY A 277 -13.19 -4.17 -11.00
N CYS A 278 -12.31 -3.34 -11.59
CA CYS A 278 -10.90 -3.27 -11.18
C CYS A 278 -10.73 -2.72 -9.75
N ALA A 279 -11.53 -1.72 -9.33
CA ALA A 279 -11.46 -1.15 -7.99
C ALA A 279 -11.92 -2.15 -6.91
N ILE A 280 -13.03 -2.84 -7.14
CA ILE A 280 -13.53 -3.88 -6.20
C ILE A 280 -12.54 -5.05 -6.14
N GLY A 281 -12.03 -5.51 -7.30
CA GLY A 281 -11.00 -6.53 -7.34
C GLY A 281 -9.76 -6.12 -6.55
N GLN A 282 -9.23 -4.93 -6.81
CA GLN A 282 -8.07 -4.38 -6.08
C GLN A 282 -8.35 -4.27 -4.58
N PHE A 283 -9.54 -3.80 -4.18
CA PHE A 283 -9.92 -3.73 -2.77
C PHE A 283 -9.84 -5.11 -2.11
N CYS A 284 -10.53 -6.10 -2.66
CA CYS A 284 -10.57 -7.45 -2.11
C CYS A 284 -9.17 -8.08 -1.98
N MET A 285 -8.33 -7.93 -3.02
CA MET A 285 -6.98 -8.47 -3.01
C MET A 285 -6.06 -7.76 -2.02
N SER A 286 -6.14 -6.44 -1.94
CA SER A 286 -5.27 -5.70 -1.02
C SER A 286 -5.66 -5.89 0.45
N VAL A 287 -6.95 -6.19 0.77
CA VAL A 287 -7.35 -6.63 2.13
C VAL A 287 -6.60 -7.90 2.49
N ASN A 288 -6.64 -8.86 1.60
CA ASN A 288 -5.99 -10.14 1.72
C ASN A 288 -4.47 -10.01 1.96
N SER A 289 -3.77 -9.31 1.06
CA SER A 289 -2.34 -9.05 1.18
C SER A 289 -1.99 -8.42 2.52
N THR A 290 -2.73 -7.40 2.92
CA THR A 290 -2.48 -6.70 4.19
C THR A 290 -2.69 -7.64 5.38
N CYS A 291 -3.74 -8.46 5.38
CA CYS A 291 -3.96 -9.44 6.44
C CYS A 291 -2.78 -10.41 6.56
N LEU A 292 -2.25 -10.93 5.45
CA LEU A 292 -1.12 -11.84 5.54
C LEU A 292 0.16 -11.15 6.04
N TYR A 293 0.52 -10.02 5.45
CA TYR A 293 1.76 -9.32 5.84
C TYR A 293 1.76 -8.84 7.30
N VAL A 294 0.59 -8.55 7.86
CA VAL A 294 0.46 -8.08 9.25
C VAL A 294 0.31 -9.25 10.22
N TYR A 295 -0.55 -10.22 9.90
CA TYR A 295 -0.95 -11.22 10.90
C TYR A 295 -0.17 -12.53 10.84
N ILE A 296 0.45 -12.92 9.71
CA ILE A 296 1.31 -14.12 9.65
C ILE A 296 2.50 -14.01 10.61
N PRO A 297 3.32 -12.94 10.60
CA PRO A 297 4.42 -12.83 11.55
C PRO A 297 3.96 -12.80 13.01
N TYR A 298 2.83 -12.16 13.27
CA TYR A 298 2.25 -12.09 14.60
C TYR A 298 1.79 -13.48 15.09
N TYR A 299 1.10 -14.25 14.23
CA TYR A 299 0.66 -15.61 14.53
C TYR A 299 1.86 -16.55 14.79
N MET A 300 2.88 -16.51 13.94
CA MET A 300 4.07 -17.35 14.09
C MET A 300 4.76 -17.11 15.42
N GLN A 301 4.87 -15.85 15.87
CA GLN A 301 5.50 -15.52 17.15
C GLN A 301 4.61 -15.89 18.35
N GLN A 302 3.30 -15.63 18.30
CA GLN A 302 2.39 -15.81 19.45
C GLN A 302 1.91 -17.25 19.65
N GLU A 303 1.57 -17.95 18.57
CA GLU A 303 0.96 -19.28 18.64
C GLU A 303 1.96 -20.42 18.36
N MET A 304 2.88 -20.20 17.40
CA MET A 304 3.88 -21.21 17.04
C MET A 304 5.17 -21.07 17.87
N GLY A 305 5.33 -20.00 18.68
CA GLY A 305 6.52 -19.76 19.50
C GLY A 305 7.80 -19.54 18.69
N THR A 306 7.68 -19.08 17.43
CA THR A 306 8.84 -18.87 16.56
C THR A 306 9.57 -17.57 16.90
N THR A 307 10.85 -17.49 16.51
CA THR A 307 11.62 -16.26 16.65
C THR A 307 11.14 -15.16 15.69
N ALA A 308 11.46 -13.90 16.00
CA ALA A 308 11.14 -12.78 15.14
C ALA A 308 11.80 -12.90 13.76
N THR A 309 13.03 -13.45 13.68
CA THR A 309 13.72 -13.73 12.41
C THR A 309 12.98 -14.77 11.58
N GLN A 310 12.50 -15.86 12.18
CA GLN A 310 11.72 -16.88 11.49
C GLN A 310 10.39 -16.30 10.97
N ALA A 311 9.71 -15.49 11.78
CA ALA A 311 8.48 -14.81 11.38
C ALA A 311 8.73 -13.79 10.24
N GLY A 312 9.83 -13.05 10.32
CA GLY A 312 10.28 -12.14 9.26
C GLY A 312 10.61 -12.87 7.95
N ALA A 313 11.21 -14.07 8.04
CA ALA A 313 11.52 -14.90 6.87
C ALA A 313 10.26 -15.30 6.09
N ALA A 314 9.12 -15.54 6.75
CA ALA A 314 7.86 -15.84 6.09
C ALA A 314 7.41 -14.69 5.17
N THR A 315 7.44 -13.45 5.64
CA THR A 315 7.10 -12.27 4.82
C THR A 315 8.13 -11.98 3.73
N SER A 316 9.40 -12.28 3.99
CA SER A 316 10.47 -12.17 2.99
C SER A 316 10.27 -13.18 1.85
N ILE A 317 9.83 -14.42 2.14
CA ILE A 317 9.50 -15.44 1.13
C ILE A 317 8.34 -14.97 0.25
N ILE A 318 7.26 -14.43 0.84
CA ILE A 318 6.14 -13.86 0.06
C ILE A 318 6.67 -12.78 -0.88
N SER A 319 7.43 -11.84 -0.35
CA SER A 319 7.93 -10.69 -1.11
C SER A 319 8.93 -11.08 -2.20
N PHE A 320 9.79 -12.07 -1.94
CA PHE A 320 10.71 -12.61 -2.94
C PHE A 320 9.96 -13.24 -4.11
N MET A 321 8.99 -14.11 -3.81
CA MET A 321 8.17 -14.75 -4.84
C MET A 321 7.37 -13.71 -5.64
N THR A 322 6.74 -12.77 -4.96
CA THR A 322 5.99 -11.69 -5.60
C THR A 322 6.89 -10.85 -6.52
N THR A 323 8.12 -10.54 -6.12
CA THR A 323 9.02 -9.71 -6.92
C THR A 323 9.59 -10.47 -8.12
N VAL A 324 10.12 -11.67 -7.91
CA VAL A 324 10.79 -12.45 -8.97
C VAL A 324 9.78 -12.97 -9.99
N PHE A 325 8.74 -13.65 -9.52
CA PHE A 325 7.70 -14.18 -10.42
C PHE A 325 6.83 -13.07 -10.97
N GLY A 326 6.62 -11.98 -10.23
CA GLY A 326 5.95 -10.79 -10.71
C GLY A 326 6.62 -10.19 -11.94
N ALA A 327 7.95 -10.09 -11.95
CA ALA A 327 8.69 -9.62 -13.11
C ALA A 327 8.52 -10.55 -14.33
N ILE A 328 8.59 -11.86 -14.12
CA ILE A 328 8.44 -12.89 -15.19
C ILE A 328 7.01 -12.86 -15.76
N LEU A 329 6.02 -12.94 -14.88
CA LEU A 329 4.60 -12.97 -15.27
C LEU A 329 4.12 -11.65 -15.87
N LEU A 330 4.66 -10.51 -15.40
CA LEU A 330 4.38 -9.20 -15.99
C LEU A 330 4.81 -9.15 -17.47
N VAL A 331 6.00 -9.64 -17.78
CA VAL A 331 6.47 -9.73 -19.17
C VAL A 331 5.58 -10.67 -20.00
N ALA A 332 5.19 -11.82 -19.43
CA ALA A 332 4.27 -12.75 -20.09
C ALA A 332 2.89 -12.14 -20.33
N MET A 333 2.36 -11.41 -19.34
CA MET A 333 1.08 -10.72 -19.41
C MET A 333 1.06 -9.62 -20.48
N VAL A 334 2.14 -8.82 -20.55
CA VAL A 334 2.29 -7.76 -21.56
C VAL A 334 2.39 -8.36 -22.97
N LYS A 335 3.17 -9.44 -23.16
CA LYS A 335 3.29 -10.13 -24.44
C LYS A 335 1.96 -10.79 -24.88
N ALA A 336 1.24 -11.39 -23.93
CA ALA A 336 -0.02 -12.07 -24.21
C ALA A 336 -1.19 -11.10 -24.49
N GLN A 337 -1.11 -9.84 -24.09
CA GLN A 337 -2.19 -8.83 -24.22
C GLN A 337 -3.54 -9.28 -23.61
N ARG A 338 -3.48 -10.11 -22.52
CA ARG A 338 -4.65 -10.70 -21.85
C ARG A 338 -4.69 -10.36 -20.37
N HIS A 339 -4.62 -9.07 -20.05
CA HIS A 339 -4.46 -8.58 -18.67
C HIS A 339 -5.56 -9.09 -17.72
N SER A 340 -6.83 -9.11 -18.15
CA SER A 340 -7.96 -9.59 -17.35
C SER A 340 -7.89 -11.10 -17.03
N VAL A 341 -7.36 -11.91 -17.95
CA VAL A 341 -7.20 -13.36 -17.72
C VAL A 341 -6.13 -13.61 -16.66
N PHE A 342 -4.99 -12.91 -16.74
CA PHE A 342 -3.95 -13.01 -15.70
C PHE A 342 -4.47 -12.54 -14.34
N GLY A 343 -5.28 -11.45 -14.31
CA GLY A 343 -5.94 -10.99 -13.09
C GLY A 343 -6.84 -12.08 -12.48
N LEU A 344 -7.66 -12.78 -13.26
CA LEU A 344 -8.50 -13.86 -12.76
C LEU A 344 -7.68 -15.05 -12.24
N ILE A 345 -6.63 -15.45 -12.95
CA ILE A 345 -5.76 -16.58 -12.54
C ILE A 345 -5.11 -16.29 -11.19
N THR A 346 -4.59 -15.07 -11.00
CA THR A 346 -3.97 -14.68 -9.72
C THR A 346 -4.98 -14.68 -8.58
N VAL A 347 -6.17 -14.11 -8.80
CA VAL A 347 -7.23 -14.05 -7.80
C VAL A 347 -7.69 -15.46 -7.36
N VAL A 348 -7.91 -16.36 -8.31
CA VAL A 348 -8.28 -17.74 -8.00
C VAL A 348 -7.14 -18.45 -7.26
N GLY A 349 -5.89 -18.25 -7.69
CA GLY A 349 -4.72 -18.79 -7.01
C GLY A 349 -4.58 -18.30 -5.58
N GLU A 350 -4.78 -17.01 -5.33
CA GLU A 350 -4.78 -16.43 -3.97
C GLU A 350 -5.89 -16.99 -3.09
N ALA A 351 -7.11 -17.14 -3.63
CA ALA A 351 -8.21 -17.76 -2.90
C ALA A 351 -7.86 -19.18 -2.46
N ILE A 352 -7.28 -19.98 -3.36
CA ILE A 352 -6.81 -21.35 -3.05
C ILE A 352 -5.73 -21.30 -1.97
N ALA A 353 -4.74 -20.41 -2.09
CA ALA A 353 -3.66 -20.29 -1.11
C ALA A 353 -4.19 -19.93 0.29
N LEU A 354 -5.17 -19.00 0.39
CA LEU A 354 -5.80 -18.64 1.65
C LEU A 354 -6.59 -19.77 2.27
N VAL A 355 -7.34 -20.52 1.46
CA VAL A 355 -8.07 -21.69 1.94
C VAL A 355 -7.08 -22.74 2.48
N LEU A 356 -5.98 -22.99 1.77
CA LEU A 356 -4.94 -23.90 2.26
C LEU A 356 -4.33 -23.39 3.58
N ILE A 357 -3.98 -22.11 3.67
CA ILE A 357 -3.48 -21.51 4.92
C ILE A 357 -4.52 -21.71 6.04
N SER A 358 -5.80 -21.42 5.81
CA SER A 358 -6.85 -21.52 6.82
C SER A 358 -7.08 -22.97 7.31
N ILE A 359 -6.92 -23.97 6.44
CA ILE A 359 -7.06 -25.38 6.79
C ILE A 359 -5.87 -25.86 7.60
N PHE A 360 -4.66 -25.59 7.14
CA PHE A 360 -3.44 -26.15 7.69
C PHE A 360 -2.85 -25.36 8.85
N ILE A 361 -3.24 -24.07 9.04
CA ILE A 361 -2.72 -23.25 10.12
C ILE A 361 -3.08 -23.86 11.49
N SER A 362 -2.03 -24.19 12.25
CA SER A 362 -2.13 -24.79 13.57
C SER A 362 -0.90 -24.40 14.39
N PRO A 363 -1.01 -24.28 15.74
CA PRO A 363 0.16 -24.08 16.60
C PRO A 363 1.23 -25.18 16.47
N THR A 364 0.81 -26.38 16.08
CA THR A 364 1.70 -27.55 15.89
C THR A 364 2.30 -27.64 14.47
N LEU A 365 1.94 -26.71 13.57
CA LEU A 365 2.48 -26.68 12.22
C LEU A 365 3.97 -26.42 12.24
N SER A 366 4.76 -27.17 11.46
CA SER A 366 6.19 -26.89 11.34
C SER A 366 6.45 -25.58 10.61
N VAL A 367 7.51 -24.86 11.03
CA VAL A 367 7.92 -23.60 10.39
C VAL A 367 8.13 -23.77 8.89
N MET A 368 8.71 -24.92 8.47
CA MET A 368 8.93 -25.23 7.05
C MET A 368 7.61 -25.36 6.28
N ALA A 369 6.60 -26.00 6.86
CA ALA A 369 5.29 -26.11 6.23
C ALA A 369 4.61 -24.73 6.09
N MET A 370 4.76 -23.83 7.09
CA MET A 370 4.31 -22.46 6.97
C MET A 370 5.03 -21.72 5.82
N TYR A 371 6.34 -21.90 5.68
CA TYR A 371 7.10 -21.30 4.56
C TYR A 371 6.62 -21.79 3.19
N VAL A 372 6.27 -23.06 3.05
CA VAL A 372 5.68 -23.60 1.81
C VAL A 372 4.33 -22.97 1.50
N LEU A 373 3.47 -22.80 2.51
CA LEU A 373 2.16 -22.17 2.33
C LEU A 373 2.29 -20.71 1.89
N VAL A 374 3.14 -19.93 2.55
CA VAL A 374 3.34 -18.52 2.19
C VAL A 374 4.12 -18.33 0.88
N LEU A 375 4.98 -19.28 0.50
CA LEU A 375 5.63 -19.32 -0.81
C LEU A 375 4.59 -19.48 -1.93
N PHE A 376 3.66 -20.43 -1.77
CA PHE A 376 2.57 -20.61 -2.73
C PHE A 376 1.69 -19.36 -2.85
N TYR A 377 1.37 -18.72 -1.71
CA TYR A 377 0.66 -17.45 -1.71
C TYR A 377 1.44 -16.34 -2.47
N GLY A 378 2.74 -16.21 -2.24
CA GLY A 378 3.57 -15.21 -2.90
C GLY A 378 3.64 -15.40 -4.44
N LEU A 379 3.62 -16.66 -4.91
CA LEU A 379 3.53 -16.96 -6.33
C LEU A 379 2.22 -16.46 -6.95
N THR A 380 1.10 -16.66 -6.26
CA THR A 380 -0.22 -16.28 -6.77
C THR A 380 -0.45 -14.76 -6.72
N GLN A 381 0.10 -14.07 -5.73
CA GLN A 381 0.00 -12.61 -5.58
C GLN A 381 0.82 -11.82 -6.63
N SER A 382 1.72 -12.47 -7.36
CA SER A 382 2.83 -11.82 -8.08
C SER A 382 2.45 -10.75 -9.11
N VAL A 383 1.31 -10.84 -9.79
CA VAL A 383 0.89 -9.87 -10.84
C VAL A 383 -0.41 -9.13 -10.53
N GLU A 384 -0.98 -9.31 -9.35
CA GLU A 384 -2.26 -8.77 -8.94
C GLU A 384 -2.45 -7.28 -9.29
N SER A 385 -1.66 -6.42 -8.68
CA SER A 385 -1.79 -4.96 -8.84
C SER A 385 -1.54 -4.47 -10.27
N TYR A 386 -0.65 -5.14 -11.00
CA TYR A 386 -0.36 -4.81 -12.39
C TYR A 386 -1.52 -5.23 -13.30
N ALA A 387 -2.11 -6.41 -13.06
CA ALA A 387 -3.23 -6.92 -13.86
C ALA A 387 -4.45 -5.99 -13.78
N PHE A 388 -4.84 -5.52 -12.60
CA PHE A 388 -5.96 -4.59 -12.44
C PHE A 388 -5.65 -3.23 -13.06
N THR A 389 -4.45 -2.67 -12.83
CA THR A 389 -4.05 -1.39 -13.39
C THR A 389 -4.02 -1.42 -14.91
N MET A 390 -3.41 -2.45 -15.53
CA MET A 390 -3.34 -2.57 -16.98
C MET A 390 -4.70 -2.90 -17.60
N THR A 391 -5.54 -3.69 -16.94
CA THR A 391 -6.90 -3.95 -17.39
C THR A 391 -7.72 -2.67 -17.41
N LEU A 392 -7.60 -1.84 -16.39
CA LEU A 392 -8.23 -0.52 -16.35
C LEU A 392 -7.75 0.35 -17.52
N GLN A 393 -6.42 0.50 -17.67
CA GLN A 393 -5.83 1.35 -18.72
C GLN A 393 -6.22 0.91 -20.12
N ALA A 394 -6.43 -0.40 -20.34
CA ALA A 394 -6.91 -0.93 -21.61
C ALA A 394 -8.44 -0.76 -21.83
N GLY A 395 -9.19 -0.46 -20.79
CA GLY A 395 -10.66 -0.40 -20.81
C GLY A 395 -11.27 0.99 -20.68
N VAL A 396 -10.45 2.03 -20.45
CA VAL A 396 -10.89 3.43 -20.32
C VAL A 396 -10.28 4.31 -21.40
N SER A 397 -10.84 5.52 -21.62
CA SER A 397 -10.29 6.48 -22.57
C SER A 397 -8.93 7.02 -22.12
N ILE A 398 -8.10 7.49 -23.06
CA ILE A 398 -6.74 8.03 -22.76
C ILE A 398 -6.81 9.15 -21.72
N GLN A 399 -7.84 9.98 -21.77
CA GLN A 399 -8.04 11.10 -20.84
C GLN A 399 -8.38 10.63 -19.42
N GLU A 400 -8.97 9.45 -19.27
CA GLU A 400 -9.39 8.86 -18.00
C GLU A 400 -8.31 7.96 -17.36
N ILE A 401 -7.27 7.56 -18.11
CA ILE A 401 -6.22 6.63 -17.64
C ILE A 401 -5.56 7.17 -16.36
N ALA A 402 -5.16 8.44 -16.35
CA ALA A 402 -4.45 9.02 -15.21
C ALA A 402 -5.31 9.03 -13.94
N ILE A 403 -6.57 9.48 -14.07
CA ILE A 403 -7.52 9.57 -12.95
C ILE A 403 -7.91 8.17 -12.45
N GLY A 404 -8.22 7.25 -13.38
CA GLY A 404 -8.56 5.88 -13.03
C GLY A 404 -7.41 5.14 -12.34
N THR A 405 -6.17 5.33 -12.81
CA THR A 405 -4.98 4.76 -12.18
C THR A 405 -4.78 5.34 -10.77
N ALA A 406 -4.95 6.65 -10.59
CA ALA A 406 -4.89 7.30 -9.28
C ALA A 406 -5.96 6.74 -8.32
N PHE A 407 -7.17 6.49 -8.81
CA PHE A 407 -8.25 5.90 -8.01
C PHE A 407 -7.93 4.47 -7.56
N ILE A 408 -7.40 3.61 -8.43
CA ILE A 408 -6.96 2.26 -8.07
C ILE A 408 -5.88 2.32 -6.98
N GLN A 409 -4.92 3.24 -7.09
CA GLN A 409 -3.89 3.43 -6.07
C GLN A 409 -4.47 3.93 -4.74
N PHE A 410 -5.46 4.84 -4.79
CA PHE A 410 -6.20 5.26 -3.61
C PHE A 410 -6.91 4.08 -2.94
N VAL A 411 -7.65 3.26 -3.71
CA VAL A 411 -8.31 2.04 -3.22
C VAL A 411 -7.29 1.12 -2.54
N ARG A 412 -6.15 0.89 -3.16
CA ARG A 412 -5.06 0.07 -2.60
C ARG A 412 -4.57 0.60 -1.24
N GLN A 413 -4.35 1.91 -1.10
CA GLN A 413 -3.88 2.49 0.15
C GLN A 413 -4.96 2.46 1.24
N PHE A 414 -6.21 2.77 0.88
CA PHE A 414 -7.36 2.69 1.78
C PHE A 414 -7.56 1.28 2.32
N THR A 415 -7.30 0.28 1.50
CA THR A 415 -7.48 -1.13 1.86
C THR A 415 -6.56 -1.57 3.00
N GLY A 416 -5.35 -1.03 3.10
CA GLY A 416 -4.45 -1.31 4.23
C GLY A 416 -5.10 -0.99 5.59
N VAL A 417 -5.90 0.08 5.63
CA VAL A 417 -6.69 0.46 6.81
C VAL A 417 -7.88 -0.48 7.00
N ALA A 418 -8.65 -0.71 5.94
CA ALA A 418 -9.84 -1.55 5.99
C ALA A 418 -9.51 -2.98 6.46
N ALA A 419 -8.41 -3.56 5.97
CA ALA A 419 -8.00 -4.92 6.30
C ALA A 419 -7.78 -5.12 7.80
N THR A 420 -6.98 -4.26 8.43
CA THR A 420 -6.67 -4.38 9.87
C THR A 420 -7.88 -4.07 10.74
N THR A 421 -8.74 -3.15 10.32
CA THR A 421 -9.97 -2.82 11.06
C THR A 421 -11.05 -3.90 10.93
N MET A 422 -11.17 -4.55 9.75
CA MET A 422 -12.11 -5.65 9.54
C MET A 422 -11.65 -6.95 10.24
N ALA A 423 -10.36 -7.23 10.27
CA ALA A 423 -9.82 -8.40 10.97
C ALA A 423 -9.95 -8.31 12.49
N SER A 424 -9.86 -7.11 13.06
CA SER A 424 -9.85 -6.92 14.51
C SER A 424 -11.11 -7.43 15.23
N PRO A 425 -12.35 -7.16 14.80
CA PRO A 425 -13.56 -7.75 15.39
C PRO A 425 -13.58 -9.27 15.28
N ILE A 426 -13.14 -9.83 14.14
CA ILE A 426 -13.12 -11.28 13.93
C ILE A 426 -12.19 -11.94 14.95
N LEU A 427 -11.04 -11.34 15.23
CA LEU A 427 -10.12 -11.82 16.26
C LEU A 427 -10.71 -11.71 17.66
N SER A 428 -11.36 -10.59 18.01
CA SER A 428 -11.90 -10.36 19.35
C SER A 428 -13.14 -11.20 19.68
N MET A 429 -13.92 -11.61 18.68
CA MET A 429 -15.12 -12.44 18.86
C MET A 429 -14.82 -13.95 18.85
N SER A 430 -13.59 -14.35 18.54
CA SER A 430 -13.21 -15.75 18.46
C SER A 430 -12.83 -16.31 19.84
N SER A 431 -13.06 -17.61 20.06
CA SER A 431 -12.81 -18.31 21.33
C SER A 431 -11.33 -18.39 21.71
N SER A 432 -10.44 -18.35 20.74
CA SER A 432 -8.98 -18.29 20.92
C SER A 432 -8.34 -17.50 19.80
N PHE A 433 -7.12 -17.02 20.02
CA PHE A 433 -6.38 -16.27 19.00
C PHE A 433 -6.17 -17.12 17.73
N GLY A 434 -5.78 -18.39 17.87
CA GLY A 434 -5.59 -19.30 16.74
C GLY A 434 -6.88 -19.54 15.94
N ALA A 435 -8.04 -19.70 16.61
CA ALA A 435 -9.34 -19.78 15.94
C ALA A 435 -9.69 -18.45 15.23
N GLY A 436 -9.40 -17.33 15.87
CA GLY A 436 -9.58 -16.00 15.28
C GLY A 436 -8.78 -15.81 14.01
N MET A 437 -7.53 -16.27 13.99
CA MET A 437 -6.68 -16.21 12.81
C MET A 437 -7.21 -17.05 11.65
N LYS A 438 -7.69 -18.28 11.93
CA LYS A 438 -8.37 -19.09 10.91
C LYS A 438 -9.56 -18.34 10.31
N ASN A 439 -10.40 -17.75 11.16
CA ASN A 439 -11.56 -16.98 10.72
C ASN A 439 -11.17 -15.76 9.87
N VAL A 440 -10.09 -15.06 10.20
CA VAL A 440 -9.56 -13.94 9.39
C VAL A 440 -9.13 -14.43 8.00
N PHE A 441 -8.44 -15.57 7.88
CA PHE A 441 -8.03 -16.09 6.58
C PHE A 441 -9.20 -16.65 5.77
N ILE A 442 -10.21 -17.27 6.42
CA ILE A 442 -11.47 -17.66 5.76
C ILE A 442 -12.20 -16.42 5.24
N PHE A 443 -12.33 -15.39 6.06
CA PHE A 443 -12.93 -14.12 5.65
C PHE A 443 -12.19 -13.50 4.44
N ALA A 444 -10.86 -13.48 4.48
CA ALA A 444 -10.03 -13.01 3.38
C ALA A 444 -10.24 -13.86 2.11
N ALA A 445 -10.36 -15.19 2.22
CA ALA A 445 -10.65 -16.08 1.10
C ALA A 445 -12.02 -15.81 0.48
N VAL A 446 -13.07 -15.67 1.31
CA VAL A 446 -14.42 -15.34 0.84
C VAL A 446 -14.45 -13.99 0.12
N LEU A 447 -13.77 -13.00 0.69
CA LEU A 447 -13.65 -11.67 0.09
C LEU A 447 -12.92 -11.73 -1.27
N THR A 448 -11.88 -12.56 -1.37
CA THR A 448 -11.12 -12.81 -2.59
C THR A 448 -11.99 -13.42 -3.68
N VAL A 449 -12.76 -14.46 -3.35
CA VAL A 449 -13.69 -15.09 -4.30
C VAL A 449 -14.77 -14.13 -4.76
N SER A 450 -15.33 -13.32 -3.87
CA SER A 450 -16.34 -12.31 -4.24
C SER A 450 -15.74 -11.20 -5.13
N GLY A 451 -14.49 -10.80 -4.86
CA GLY A 451 -13.73 -9.88 -5.72
C GLY A 451 -13.48 -10.46 -7.12
N ALA A 452 -13.13 -11.75 -7.21
CA ALA A 452 -12.98 -12.45 -8.48
C ALA A 452 -14.27 -12.50 -9.29
N ALA A 453 -15.37 -12.84 -8.63
CA ALA A 453 -16.68 -12.92 -9.28
C ALA A 453 -17.12 -11.56 -9.82
N THR A 454 -17.01 -10.48 -9.01
CA THR A 454 -17.33 -9.11 -9.43
C THR A 454 -16.41 -8.62 -10.56
N PHE A 455 -15.13 -8.88 -10.49
CA PHE A 455 -14.19 -8.55 -11.55
C PHE A 455 -14.54 -9.28 -12.84
N GLY A 456 -14.79 -10.59 -12.78
CA GLY A 456 -15.18 -11.40 -13.96
C GLY A 456 -16.49 -10.99 -14.59
N MET A 457 -17.49 -10.53 -13.78
CA MET A 457 -18.80 -10.06 -14.27
C MET A 457 -18.73 -8.65 -14.90
N LEU A 458 -17.94 -7.75 -14.31
CA LEU A 458 -17.92 -6.35 -14.71
C LEU A 458 -16.89 -6.06 -15.80
N VAL A 459 -15.80 -6.83 -15.85
CA VAL A 459 -14.72 -6.63 -16.81
C VAL A 459 -14.84 -7.61 -17.98
N PRO A 460 -15.07 -7.15 -19.22
CA PRO A 460 -15.18 -8.04 -20.35
C PRO A 460 -13.83 -8.74 -20.62
N ILE A 461 -13.86 -10.07 -20.65
CA ILE A 461 -12.69 -10.89 -21.02
C ILE A 461 -12.52 -10.79 -22.55
N LYS A 462 -11.93 -9.70 -23.04
CA LYS A 462 -11.67 -9.53 -24.46
C LYS A 462 -10.53 -10.43 -24.93
N LYS A 463 -10.80 -11.23 -25.97
CA LYS A 463 -9.78 -11.85 -26.81
C LYS A 463 -9.10 -10.74 -27.63
N LYS A 464 -7.82 -10.41 -27.32
CA LYS A 464 -6.98 -9.36 -27.94
C LYS A 464 -7.54 -7.93 -27.81
N ALA A 465 -6.80 -7.06 -27.12
CA ALA A 465 -6.93 -5.63 -27.31
C ALA A 465 -6.59 -5.33 -28.78
N ALA A 466 -7.52 -4.77 -29.53
CA ALA A 466 -7.23 -4.25 -30.85
C ALA A 466 -6.21 -3.12 -30.64
N VAL A 467 -5.00 -3.31 -31.15
CA VAL A 467 -4.01 -2.24 -31.27
C VAL A 467 -4.66 -1.22 -32.20
N ALA A 468 -5.14 -0.11 -31.63
CA ALA A 468 -5.47 1.05 -32.43
C ALA A 468 -4.15 1.54 -33.00
N ALA A 469 -4.02 1.41 -34.31
CA ALA A 469 -2.90 1.82 -35.13
C ALA A 469 -2.69 3.35 -35.04
#